data_85f0733dc9a1d1020ad6027c55aae443
#
_entry.id   85f0733dc9a1d1020ad6027c55aae443
#
_cell.length_a   1.000
_cell.length_b   1.000
_cell.length_c   1.000
_cell.angle_alpha   90.00
_cell.angle_beta   90.00
_cell.angle_gamma   90.00
#
_symmetry.space_group_name_H-M   'P 1'
#
loop_
_entity.id
_entity.type
_entity.pdbx_description
1 polymer ?
#
loop_
_entity_poly.entity_id
_entity_poly.type
_entity_poly.pdbx_seq_one_letter_code
_entity_poly.pdbx_strand_id
1 'polypeptide(L)'
;ISLSGLALGVGMLVDNSIVVVENIYRLRSKGVGAARAAVMGANQVAGAIFSSTLTTICVFLPIIFTDGITRQIMQDMCLTITYSLCASLVVALTVVPSMGATVLNKADVKKHRWFDALVNVYDKAIRFCLRFKIVPIIIAIGLLVFSTYKVLKMGIVFVPDMGSEQMSVSY
;
A
#
# COMPACT_ATOMS: atom_id res chain seq x y z
N ILE A 1 2.49 4.53 20.02
CA ILE A 1 3.38 4.47 18.84
C ILE A 1 3.39 3.07 18.24
N SER A 2 3.59 2.01 19.01
CA SER A 2 3.53 0.61 18.53
C SER A 2 2.16 0.22 17.95
N LEU A 3 1.06 0.77 18.47
CA LEU A 3 -0.28 0.55 17.93
C LEU A 3 -0.44 1.15 16.51
N SER A 4 0.14 2.32 16.26
CA SER A 4 0.18 2.93 14.92
C SER A 4 1.01 2.09 13.94
N GLY A 5 2.17 1.57 14.38
CA GLY A 5 2.99 0.66 13.59
C GLY A 5 2.27 -0.63 13.24
N LEU A 6 1.51 -1.18 14.18
CA LEU A 6 0.71 -2.38 13.96
C LEU A 6 -0.43 -2.14 12.97
N ALA A 7 -1.16 -1.02 13.08
CA ALA A 7 -2.21 -0.65 12.14
C ALA A 7 -1.68 -0.50 10.71
N LEU A 8 -0.51 0.13 10.56
CA LEU A 8 0.18 0.30 9.28
C LEU A 8 0.65 -1.06 8.73
N GLY A 9 1.21 -1.92 9.58
CA GLY A 9 1.64 -3.25 9.22
C GLY A 9 0.49 -4.15 8.75
N VAL A 10 -0.67 -4.09 9.40
CA VAL A 10 -1.88 -4.82 8.98
C VAL A 10 -2.37 -4.33 7.62
N GLY A 11 -2.35 -3.01 7.37
CA GLY A 11 -2.70 -2.45 6.06
C GLY A 11 -1.81 -3.01 4.95
N MET A 12 -0.50 -3.02 5.14
CA MET A 12 0.46 -3.58 4.18
C MET A 12 0.35 -5.10 4.00
N LEU A 13 -0.07 -5.81 5.06
CA LEU A 13 -0.35 -7.25 4.99
C LEU A 13 -1.51 -7.54 4.03
N VAL A 14 -2.58 -6.76 4.15
CA VAL A 14 -3.76 -6.90 3.29
C VAL A 14 -3.41 -6.61 1.83
N ASP A 15 -2.61 -5.58 1.54
CA ASP A 15 -2.19 -5.23 0.18
C ASP A 15 -1.45 -6.37 -0.53
N ASN A 16 -0.46 -6.97 0.11
CA ASN A 16 0.27 -8.10 -0.46
C ASN A 16 -0.64 -9.30 -0.73
N SER A 17 -1.56 -9.58 0.20
CA SER A 17 -2.52 -10.68 0.09
C SER A 17 -3.51 -10.47 -1.05
N ILE A 18 -4.00 -9.24 -1.24
CA ILE A 18 -4.93 -8.88 -2.33
C ILE A 18 -4.28 -9.14 -3.68
N VAL A 19 -3.03 -8.72 -3.89
CA VAL A 19 -2.31 -8.92 -5.15
C VAL A 19 -2.20 -10.41 -5.50
N VAL A 20 -1.89 -11.25 -4.51
CA VAL A 20 -1.81 -12.71 -4.71
C VAL A 20 -3.17 -13.30 -5.07
N VAL A 21 -4.22 -12.96 -4.30
CA VAL A 21 -5.58 -13.47 -4.53
C VAL A 21 -6.11 -13.04 -5.89
N GLU A 22 -5.91 -11.78 -6.27
CA GLU A 22 -6.36 -11.25 -7.55
C GLU A 22 -5.67 -11.97 -8.72
N ASN A 23 -4.36 -12.23 -8.63
CA ASN A 23 -3.65 -12.94 -9.67
C ASN A 23 -4.10 -14.41 -9.79
N ILE A 24 -4.36 -15.08 -8.66
CA ILE A 24 -4.94 -16.43 -8.63
C ILE A 24 -6.32 -16.42 -9.29
N TYR A 25 -7.18 -15.47 -8.92
CA TYR A 25 -8.51 -15.31 -9.49
C TYR A 25 -8.47 -15.06 -11.01
N ARG A 26 -7.55 -14.22 -11.46
CA ARG A 26 -7.34 -13.94 -12.88
C ARG A 26 -6.93 -15.20 -13.67
N LEU A 27 -6.06 -16.04 -13.12
CA LEU A 27 -5.69 -17.30 -13.75
C LEU A 27 -6.86 -18.31 -13.73
N ARG A 28 -7.62 -18.34 -12.65
CA ARG A 28 -8.82 -19.18 -12.54
C ARG A 28 -9.89 -18.80 -13.56
N SER A 29 -10.11 -17.51 -13.77
CA SER A 29 -11.07 -17.00 -14.77
C SER A 29 -10.68 -17.36 -16.22
N LYS A 30 -9.40 -17.66 -16.46
CA LYS A 30 -8.88 -18.17 -17.76
C LYS A 30 -9.03 -19.68 -17.91
N GLY A 31 -9.68 -20.37 -16.97
CA GLY A 31 -9.94 -21.82 -17.05
C GLY A 31 -8.84 -22.70 -16.44
N VAL A 32 -7.84 -22.12 -15.76
CA VAL A 32 -6.79 -22.91 -15.09
C VAL A 32 -7.39 -23.57 -13.83
N GLY A 33 -7.07 -24.83 -13.57
CA GLY A 33 -7.50 -25.55 -12.36
C GLY A 33 -7.07 -24.84 -11.08
N ALA A 34 -7.90 -24.86 -10.03
CA ALA A 34 -7.73 -24.06 -8.81
C ALA A 34 -6.34 -24.24 -8.16
N ALA A 35 -5.88 -25.47 -7.97
CA ALA A 35 -4.57 -25.74 -7.38
C ALA A 35 -3.41 -25.21 -8.25
N ARG A 36 -3.48 -25.40 -9.57
CA ARG A 36 -2.47 -24.91 -10.50
C ARG A 36 -2.50 -23.38 -10.59
N ALA A 37 -3.69 -22.76 -10.58
CA ALA A 37 -3.86 -21.31 -10.57
C ALA A 37 -3.28 -20.68 -9.28
N ALA A 38 -3.43 -21.35 -8.14
CA ALA A 38 -2.86 -20.88 -6.87
C ALA A 38 -1.33 -20.86 -6.90
N VAL A 39 -0.70 -21.95 -7.33
CA VAL A 39 0.76 -22.05 -7.40
C VAL A 39 1.33 -21.09 -8.46
N MET A 40 0.78 -21.08 -9.66
CA MET A 40 1.26 -20.22 -10.74
C MET A 40 0.99 -18.74 -10.42
N GLY A 41 -0.16 -18.42 -9.84
CA GLY A 41 -0.55 -17.07 -9.49
C GLY A 41 0.36 -16.48 -8.41
N ALA A 42 0.67 -17.25 -7.38
CA ALA A 42 1.59 -16.83 -6.33
C ALA A 42 3.02 -16.63 -6.87
N ASN A 43 3.52 -17.59 -7.66
CA ASN A 43 4.87 -17.51 -8.22
C ASN A 43 5.07 -16.31 -9.15
N GLN A 44 4.06 -15.94 -9.93
CA GLN A 44 4.14 -14.78 -10.84
C GLN A 44 4.34 -13.46 -10.11
N VAL A 45 3.78 -13.31 -8.91
CA VAL A 45 3.84 -12.06 -8.14
C VAL A 45 4.84 -12.11 -6.99
N ALA A 46 5.37 -13.29 -6.65
CA ALA A 46 6.27 -13.48 -5.52
C ALA A 46 7.50 -12.57 -5.59
N GLY A 47 8.15 -12.45 -6.74
CA GLY A 47 9.31 -11.59 -6.93
C GLY A 47 8.98 -10.11 -6.73
N ALA A 48 7.83 -9.65 -7.23
CA ALA A 48 7.41 -8.27 -7.06
C ALA A 48 7.09 -7.94 -5.60
N ILE A 49 6.37 -8.83 -4.91
CA ILE A 49 6.02 -8.67 -3.49
C ILE A 49 7.28 -8.70 -2.62
N PHE A 50 8.21 -9.62 -2.90
CA PHE A 50 9.48 -9.68 -2.19
C PHE A 50 10.28 -8.39 -2.35
N SER A 51 10.44 -7.90 -3.58
CA SER A 51 11.18 -6.67 -3.86
C SER A 51 10.54 -5.44 -3.22
N SER A 52 9.21 -5.30 -3.29
CA SER A 52 8.50 -4.17 -2.67
C SER A 52 8.63 -4.20 -1.14
N THR A 53 8.49 -5.36 -0.53
CA THR A 53 8.65 -5.54 0.92
C THR A 53 10.07 -5.22 1.36
N LEU A 54 11.08 -5.71 0.62
CA LEU A 54 12.48 -5.42 0.91
C LEU A 54 12.79 -3.92 0.79
N THR A 55 12.27 -3.25 -0.24
CA THR A 55 12.44 -1.81 -0.42
C THR A 55 11.84 -1.04 0.76
N THR A 56 10.65 -1.43 1.23
CA THR A 56 10.01 -0.79 2.39
C THR A 56 10.85 -0.98 3.65
N ILE A 57 11.37 -2.17 3.90
CA ILE A 57 12.26 -2.45 5.04
C ILE A 57 13.52 -1.59 4.95
N CYS A 58 14.13 -1.48 3.77
CA CYS A 58 15.33 -0.66 3.55
C CYS A 58 15.10 0.84 3.82
N VAL A 59 13.88 1.34 3.62
CA VAL A 59 13.53 2.74 3.94
C VAL A 59 13.48 2.96 5.46
N PHE A 60 13.01 1.98 6.23
CA PHE A 60 12.93 2.09 7.69
C PHE A 60 14.27 1.81 8.39
N LEU A 61 15.17 1.08 7.75
CA LEU A 61 16.44 0.67 8.34
C LEU A 61 17.33 1.84 8.76
N PRO A 62 17.50 2.93 7.98
CA PRO A 62 18.29 4.09 8.37
C PRO A 62 17.77 4.79 9.64
N ILE A 63 16.46 4.76 9.88
CA ILE A 63 15.86 5.41 11.05
C ILE A 63 16.33 4.75 12.35
N ILE A 64 16.61 3.45 12.32
CA ILE A 64 17.12 2.69 13.48
C ILE A 64 18.54 3.15 13.85
N PHE A 65 19.32 3.64 12.90
CA PHE A 65 20.69 4.13 13.10
C PHE A 65 20.77 5.62 13.44
N THR A 66 19.63 6.33 13.46
CA THR A 66 19.59 7.76 13.81
C THR A 66 19.74 7.91 15.32
N ASP A 67 20.60 8.85 15.78
CA ASP A 67 20.78 9.13 17.20
C ASP A 67 19.77 10.15 17.73
N GLY A 68 19.55 10.13 19.07
CA GLY A 68 18.73 11.11 19.76
C GLY A 68 17.31 10.63 20.11
N ILE A 69 16.45 11.59 20.50
CA ILE A 69 15.06 11.35 20.94
C ILE A 69 14.22 10.71 19.82
N THR A 70 14.51 11.07 18.58
CA THR A 70 13.83 10.52 17.39
C THR A 70 14.01 9.02 17.29
N ARG A 71 15.20 8.50 17.60
CA ARG A 71 15.46 7.06 17.65
C ARG A 71 14.54 6.37 18.65
N GLN A 72 14.48 6.89 19.87
CA GLN A 72 13.73 6.27 20.95
C GLN A 72 12.23 6.17 20.63
N ILE A 73 11.69 7.16 19.92
CA ILE A 73 10.27 7.18 19.54
C ILE A 73 10.01 6.32 18.31
N MET A 74 10.88 6.35 17.32
CA MET A 74 10.66 5.69 16.02
C MET A 74 11.12 4.25 15.97
N GLN A 75 12.06 3.84 16.82
CA GLN A 75 12.64 2.50 16.79
C GLN A 75 11.58 1.40 16.98
N ASP A 76 10.72 1.53 17.97
CA ASP A 76 9.66 0.55 18.25
C ASP A 76 8.67 0.44 17.10
N MET A 77 8.35 1.58 16.47
CA MET A 77 7.45 1.63 15.32
C MET A 77 8.09 0.95 14.11
N CYS A 78 9.35 1.27 13.80
CA CYS A 78 10.08 0.67 12.68
C CYS A 78 10.27 -0.84 12.83
N LEU A 79 10.59 -1.31 14.03
CA LEU A 79 10.72 -2.74 14.32
C LEU A 79 9.38 -3.45 14.17
N THR A 80 8.29 -2.88 14.69
CA THR A 80 6.94 -3.44 14.57
C THR A 80 6.53 -3.55 13.11
N ILE A 81 6.77 -2.53 12.29
CA ILE A 81 6.48 -2.55 10.86
C ILE A 81 7.31 -3.62 10.16
N THR A 82 8.60 -3.70 10.45
CA THR A 82 9.52 -4.67 9.82
C THR A 82 9.09 -6.10 10.11
N TYR A 83 8.78 -6.45 11.37
CA TYR A 83 8.28 -7.77 11.72
C TYR A 83 6.92 -8.08 11.07
N SER A 84 6.02 -7.10 11.05
CA SER A 84 4.71 -7.25 10.40
C SER A 84 4.85 -7.49 8.89
N LEU A 85 5.78 -6.80 8.22
CA LEU A 85 6.07 -6.98 6.80
C LEU A 85 6.66 -8.36 6.49
N CYS A 86 7.60 -8.84 7.32
CA CYS A 86 8.16 -10.18 7.18
C CYS A 86 7.07 -11.25 7.35
N ALA A 87 6.23 -11.12 8.38
CA ALA A 87 5.10 -12.01 8.58
C ALA A 87 4.12 -11.97 7.41
N SER A 88 3.81 -10.77 6.91
CA SER A 88 2.95 -10.54 5.73
C SER A 88 3.46 -11.28 4.50
N LEU A 89 4.76 -11.20 4.23
CA LEU A 89 5.39 -11.88 3.09
C LEU A 89 5.21 -13.40 3.18
N VAL A 90 5.46 -13.98 4.36
CA VAL A 90 5.30 -15.41 4.59
C VAL A 90 3.83 -15.83 4.40
N VAL A 91 2.89 -15.09 4.99
CA VAL A 91 1.45 -15.36 4.87
C VAL A 91 0.99 -15.24 3.42
N ALA A 92 1.39 -14.18 2.71
CA ALA A 92 0.99 -13.93 1.34
C ALA A 92 1.47 -15.01 0.36
N LEU A 93 2.65 -15.61 0.61
CA LEU A 93 3.22 -16.62 -0.28
C LEU A 93 2.89 -18.07 0.13
N THR A 94 2.39 -18.30 1.34
CA THR A 94 2.07 -19.66 1.84
C THR A 94 0.59 -19.86 2.13
N VAL A 95 0.04 -19.09 3.06
CA VAL A 95 -1.35 -19.25 3.52
C VAL A 95 -2.34 -18.83 2.45
N VAL A 96 -2.11 -17.69 1.81
CA VAL A 96 -3.03 -17.14 0.80
C VAL A 96 -3.20 -18.06 -0.39
N PRO A 97 -2.15 -18.61 -1.04
CA PRO A 97 -2.33 -19.57 -2.13
C PRO A 97 -3.00 -20.86 -1.70
N SER A 98 -2.68 -21.36 -0.49
CA SER A 98 -3.29 -22.57 0.06
C SER A 98 -4.81 -22.40 0.26
N MET A 99 -5.23 -21.30 0.87
CA MET A 99 -6.64 -20.97 1.02
C MET A 99 -7.31 -20.67 -0.33
N GLY A 100 -6.62 -19.98 -1.23
CA GLY A 100 -7.11 -19.68 -2.57
C GLY A 100 -7.41 -20.92 -3.38
N ALA A 101 -6.57 -21.96 -3.30
CA ALA A 101 -6.82 -23.25 -3.94
C ALA A 101 -8.13 -23.92 -3.44
N THR A 102 -8.42 -23.80 -2.16
CA THR A 102 -9.58 -24.43 -1.54
C THR A 102 -10.87 -23.63 -1.79
N VAL A 103 -10.83 -22.32 -1.60
CA VAL A 103 -12.00 -21.44 -1.72
C VAL A 103 -12.44 -21.31 -3.18
N LEU A 104 -11.50 -21.10 -4.10
CA LEU A 104 -11.80 -20.92 -5.52
C LEU A 104 -12.14 -22.24 -6.25
N ASN A 105 -11.94 -23.38 -5.61
CA ASN A 105 -12.41 -24.66 -6.17
C ASN A 105 -13.95 -24.79 -6.13
N LYS A 106 -14.58 -24.15 -5.14
CA LYS A 106 -16.04 -24.17 -4.93
C LYS A 106 -16.77 -22.96 -5.49
N ALA A 107 -16.02 -21.91 -5.87
CA ALA A 107 -16.62 -20.66 -6.32
C ALA A 107 -16.80 -20.66 -7.84
N ASP A 108 -18.06 -20.65 -8.30
CA ASP A 108 -18.38 -20.20 -9.65
C ASP A 108 -17.97 -18.72 -9.79
N VAL A 109 -17.17 -18.43 -10.82
CA VAL A 109 -16.74 -17.05 -11.15
C VAL A 109 -17.97 -16.26 -11.62
N LYS A 110 -18.79 -15.79 -10.69
CA LYS A 110 -19.92 -14.91 -11.01
C LYS A 110 -19.41 -13.53 -11.41
N LYS A 111 -19.67 -13.16 -12.68
CA LYS A 111 -19.47 -11.78 -13.13
C LYS A 111 -20.45 -10.86 -12.39
N HIS A 112 -19.91 -9.96 -11.58
CA HIS A 112 -20.70 -8.91 -10.94
C HIS A 112 -20.93 -7.76 -11.92
N ARG A 113 -22.15 -7.58 -12.39
CA ARG A 113 -22.56 -6.52 -13.35
C ARG A 113 -22.12 -5.10 -12.91
N TRP A 114 -22.12 -4.84 -11.61
CA TRP A 114 -21.68 -3.57 -11.07
C TRP A 114 -20.16 -3.35 -11.23
N PHE A 115 -19.37 -4.40 -11.03
CA PHE A 115 -17.92 -4.36 -11.23
C PHE A 115 -17.57 -4.20 -12.71
N ASP A 116 -18.30 -4.88 -13.60
CA ASP A 116 -18.11 -4.71 -15.05
C ASP A 116 -18.43 -3.27 -15.50
N ALA A 117 -19.44 -2.62 -14.89
CA ALA A 117 -19.72 -1.21 -15.18
C ALA A 117 -18.56 -0.28 -14.75
N LEU A 118 -17.99 -0.53 -13.56
CA LEU A 118 -16.82 0.22 -13.05
C LEU A 118 -15.60 0.03 -13.97
N VAL A 119 -15.33 -1.21 -14.38
CA VAL A 119 -14.24 -1.54 -15.31
C VAL A 119 -14.45 -0.86 -16.66
N ASN A 120 -15.66 -0.79 -17.16
CA ASN A 120 -15.97 -0.10 -18.42
C ASN A 120 -15.73 1.42 -18.33
N VAL A 121 -16.06 2.04 -17.20
CA VAL A 121 -15.77 3.48 -16.97
C VAL A 121 -14.25 3.70 -16.93
N TYR A 122 -13.54 2.83 -16.22
CA TYR A 122 -12.08 2.87 -16.14
C TYR A 122 -11.40 2.68 -17.51
N ASP A 123 -11.87 1.72 -18.31
CA ASP A 123 -11.35 1.48 -19.67
C ASP A 123 -11.58 2.72 -20.58
N LYS A 124 -12.75 3.36 -20.49
CA LYS A 124 -13.00 4.60 -21.20
C LYS A 124 -12.08 5.74 -20.75
N ALA A 125 -11.86 5.87 -19.45
CA ALA A 125 -10.97 6.89 -18.90
C ALA A 125 -9.52 6.67 -19.35
N ILE A 126 -9.03 5.42 -19.31
CA ILE A 126 -7.68 5.08 -19.80
C ILE A 126 -7.57 5.36 -21.31
N ARG A 127 -8.53 4.93 -22.11
CA ARG A 127 -8.52 5.20 -23.56
C ARG A 127 -8.53 6.69 -23.87
N PHE A 128 -9.26 7.48 -23.10
CA PHE A 128 -9.25 8.94 -23.22
C PHE A 128 -7.87 9.53 -22.86
N CYS A 129 -7.28 9.09 -21.74
CA CYS A 129 -5.93 9.51 -21.33
C CYS A 129 -4.85 9.12 -22.35
N LEU A 130 -4.94 7.92 -22.92
CA LEU A 130 -4.00 7.44 -23.93
C LEU A 130 -4.18 8.17 -25.26
N ARG A 131 -5.42 8.51 -25.63
CA ARG A 131 -5.71 9.27 -26.86
C ARG A 131 -5.21 10.72 -26.76
N PHE A 132 -5.39 11.33 -25.59
CA PHE A 132 -4.97 12.70 -25.30
C PHE A 132 -3.87 12.72 -24.24
N LYS A 133 -2.74 12.06 -24.52
CA LYS A 133 -1.62 11.89 -23.58
C LYS A 133 -1.06 13.18 -22.99
N ILE A 134 -1.29 14.32 -23.65
CA ILE A 134 -0.85 15.65 -23.18
C ILE A 134 -1.78 16.19 -22.08
N VAL A 135 -3.08 15.88 -22.12
CA VAL A 135 -4.09 16.38 -21.17
C VAL A 135 -3.80 15.96 -19.72
N PRO A 136 -3.60 14.67 -19.40
CA PRO A 136 -3.28 14.28 -18.02
C PRO A 136 -1.95 14.85 -17.52
N ILE A 137 -0.97 15.07 -18.40
CA ILE A 137 0.31 15.69 -18.05
C ILE A 137 0.10 17.17 -17.68
N ILE A 138 -0.66 17.92 -18.47
CA ILE A 138 -0.98 19.33 -18.17
C ILE A 138 -1.75 19.45 -16.85
N ILE A 139 -2.73 18.55 -16.62
CA ILE A 139 -3.49 18.53 -15.36
C ILE A 139 -2.56 18.24 -14.17
N ALA A 140 -1.67 17.27 -14.30
CA ALA A 140 -0.71 16.91 -13.23
C ALA A 140 0.24 18.08 -12.91
N ILE A 141 0.79 18.74 -13.93
CA ILE A 141 1.66 19.92 -13.78
C ILE A 141 0.88 21.09 -13.18
N GLY A 142 -0.34 21.35 -13.65
CA GLY A 142 -1.20 22.40 -13.10
C GLY A 142 -1.54 22.17 -11.63
N LEU A 143 -1.82 20.93 -11.24
CA LEU A 143 -2.11 20.55 -9.86
C LEU A 143 -0.86 20.70 -8.97
N LEU A 144 0.31 20.34 -9.49
CA LEU A 144 1.59 20.50 -8.80
C LEU A 144 1.91 21.99 -8.57
N VAL A 145 1.78 22.83 -9.60
CA VAL A 145 2.00 24.28 -9.50
C VAL A 145 1.00 24.89 -8.51
N PHE A 146 -0.27 24.52 -8.59
CA PHE A 146 -1.30 25.00 -7.66
C PHE A 146 -1.01 24.58 -6.21
N SER A 147 -0.60 23.34 -5.99
CA SER A 147 -0.22 22.83 -4.68
C SER A 147 0.99 23.58 -4.13
N THR A 148 2.04 23.78 -4.93
CA THR A 148 3.24 24.51 -4.54
C THR A 148 2.91 25.98 -4.21
N TYR A 149 2.06 26.63 -5.01
CA TYR A 149 1.61 28.00 -4.74
C TYR A 149 0.85 28.11 -3.40
N LYS A 150 -0.04 27.15 -3.13
CA LYS A 150 -0.76 27.07 -1.85
C LYS A 150 0.18 26.91 -0.66
N VAL A 151 1.15 25.99 -0.76
CA VAL A 151 2.15 25.76 0.29
C VAL A 151 2.98 27.01 0.57
N LEU A 152 3.46 27.68 -0.48
CA LEU A 152 4.23 28.91 -0.34
C LEU A 152 3.41 30.05 0.30
N LYS A 153 2.09 30.11 0.02
CA LYS A 153 1.22 31.15 0.57
C LYS A 153 0.79 30.86 2.02
N MET A 154 0.75 29.58 2.43
CA MET A 154 0.41 29.20 3.82
C MET A 154 1.55 29.45 4.81
N GLY A 155 2.77 29.70 4.33
CA GLY A 155 3.97 29.76 5.18
C GLY A 155 4.32 28.38 5.74
N ILE A 156 5.60 28.04 5.76
CA ILE A 156 6.08 26.81 6.36
C ILE A 156 6.11 26.99 7.87
N VAL A 157 4.99 26.74 8.55
CA VAL A 157 4.96 26.62 10.02
C VAL A 157 5.51 25.23 10.35
N PHE A 158 6.81 25.15 10.57
CA PHE A 158 7.50 23.88 10.83
C PHE A 158 7.23 23.33 12.24
N VAL A 159 6.77 24.19 13.15
CA VAL A 159 6.39 23.81 14.52
C VAL A 159 5.07 24.53 14.82
N PRO A 160 3.97 23.83 15.16
CA PRO A 160 2.84 24.50 15.77
C PRO A 160 3.36 25.13 17.07
N ASP A 161 3.14 26.43 17.24
CA ASP A 161 3.39 27.10 18.50
C ASP A 161 2.61 26.34 19.59
N MET A 162 3.32 25.46 20.29
CA MET A 162 2.84 24.96 21.56
C MET A 162 2.90 26.16 22.51
N GLY A 163 1.80 26.88 22.55
CA GLY A 163 1.61 27.97 23.48
C GLY A 163 1.93 27.49 24.88
N SER A 164 3.15 27.76 25.33
CA SER A 164 3.48 27.65 26.73
C SER A 164 2.72 28.74 27.44
N GLU A 165 1.54 28.45 27.92
CA GLU A 165 0.94 29.21 29.02
C GLU A 165 1.86 29.06 30.23
N GLN A 166 2.95 29.82 30.24
CA GLN A 166 3.68 30.07 31.47
C GLN A 166 2.85 31.02 32.31
N MET A 167 2.04 30.44 33.20
CA MET A 167 1.51 31.21 34.33
C MET A 167 2.70 31.64 35.18
N SER A 168 3.11 32.90 35.04
CA SER A 168 4.02 33.57 35.98
C SER A 168 3.21 33.88 37.24
N VAL A 169 3.30 33.02 38.23
CA VAL A 169 2.86 33.34 39.58
C VAL A 169 3.98 34.15 40.22
N SER A 170 3.80 35.48 40.27
CA SER A 170 4.64 36.36 41.07
C SER A 170 4.06 36.38 42.51
N TYR A 171 4.90 36.02 43.47
CA TYR A 171 4.67 36.24 44.90
C TYR A 171 5.02 37.68 45.28
#